data_b03b6f982e29d8abae020586e9fff411
#
_entry.id   b03b6f982e29d8abae020586e9fff411
#
_cell.length_a   1.000
_cell.length_b   1.000
_cell.length_c   1.000
_cell.angle_alpha   90.00
_cell.angle_beta   90.00
_cell.angle_gamma   90.00
#
_symmetry.space_group_name_H-M   'P 1'
#
loop_
_entity.id
_entity.type
_entity.pdbx_description
1 polymer ?
#
loop_
_entity_poly.entity_id
_entity_poly.type
_entity_poly.pdbx_seq_one_letter_code
_entity_poly.pdbx_strand_id
1 'polypeptide(L)'
;MLIIESVLLLRQHIRRLRQEGKRIALVPTMGNLHDGHMKLVDEAKASADVVVVSIFVNPMQFDRVDDLARYPRTLQDDCEKLNKRHVDFVFAPTPAEVYPQGTEGQTYVDVPGLSTMLEGASRPGHFRGVSTIVSKLFNLVQPDVACFGEKDFQQLALIRKMVADMGYDIEIIGVPIVRAKDGLALSSRNGYLTADQRKIAPGLYKVLSAVAEKLAAGDRQLDEIIAIAEQELNEKGFRADDIQIRDADTLLELTDASQRAVILMAAWLGLARLIDNRIVTLAQ
;
A
#
# COMPACT_ATOMS: atom_id res chain seq x y z
N MET A 1 5.34 24.28 4.62
CA MET A 1 5.85 22.93 4.27
C MET A 1 7.32 23.02 3.92
N LEU A 2 8.17 22.21 4.54
CA LEU A 2 9.60 22.15 4.26
C LEU A 2 9.92 20.84 3.49
N ILE A 3 10.65 20.96 2.38
CA ILE A 3 11.12 19.80 1.62
C ILE A 3 12.55 19.48 2.10
N ILE A 4 12.77 18.25 2.52
CA ILE A 4 14.03 17.75 3.07
C ILE A 4 14.51 16.58 2.20
N GLU A 5 15.74 16.68 1.71
CA GLU A 5 16.34 15.65 0.87
C GLU A 5 17.43 14.84 1.62
N SER A 6 17.98 15.42 2.70
CA SER A 6 19.09 14.81 3.45
C SER A 6 18.61 14.18 4.75
N VAL A 7 19.14 13.00 5.05
CA VAL A 7 18.90 12.27 6.31
C VAL A 7 19.39 13.10 7.50
N LEU A 8 20.52 13.79 7.38
CA LEU A 8 21.07 14.59 8.47
C LEU A 8 20.11 15.72 8.87
N LEU A 9 19.59 16.45 7.88
CA LEU A 9 18.65 17.55 8.11
C LEU A 9 17.32 17.05 8.67
N LEU A 10 16.80 15.94 8.13
CA LEU A 10 15.62 15.29 8.67
C LEU A 10 15.77 14.97 10.17
N ARG A 11 16.88 14.33 10.55
CA ARG A 11 17.15 13.96 11.96
C ARG A 11 17.26 15.18 12.87
N GLN A 12 17.80 16.30 12.39
CA GLN A 12 17.88 17.54 13.18
C GLN A 12 16.47 18.06 13.50
N HIS A 13 15.58 18.10 12.51
CA HIS A 13 14.19 18.52 12.71
C HIS A 13 13.42 17.56 13.63
N ILE A 14 13.54 16.24 13.42
CA ILE A 14 12.87 15.22 14.24
C ILE A 14 13.31 15.32 15.70
N ARG A 15 14.62 15.44 15.98
CA ARG A 15 15.13 15.62 17.36
C ARG A 15 14.53 16.84 18.05
N ARG A 16 14.47 17.96 17.33
CA ARG A 16 13.87 19.18 17.87
C ARG A 16 12.38 18.97 18.20
N LEU A 17 11.60 18.39 17.28
CA LEU A 17 10.18 18.13 17.49
C LEU A 17 9.94 17.19 18.69
N ARG A 18 10.77 16.15 18.83
CA ARG A 18 10.72 15.22 19.96
C ARG A 18 11.04 15.93 21.28
N GLN A 19 12.02 16.83 21.31
CA GLN A 19 12.34 17.66 22.48
C GLN A 19 11.21 18.62 22.85
N GLU A 20 10.46 19.10 21.87
CA GLU A 20 9.27 19.94 22.03
C GLU A 20 8.02 19.13 22.46
N GLY A 21 8.13 17.79 22.59
CA GLY A 21 7.03 16.90 22.96
C GLY A 21 5.96 16.74 21.87
N LYS A 22 6.29 17.01 20.60
CA LYS A 22 5.36 16.88 19.48
C LYS A 22 5.11 15.43 19.12
N ARG A 23 3.85 15.09 18.88
CA ARG A 23 3.43 13.82 18.30
C ARG A 23 3.62 13.87 16.78
N ILE A 24 4.33 12.90 16.22
CA ILE A 24 4.74 12.87 14.79
C ILE A 24 4.00 11.75 14.08
N ALA A 25 3.38 12.05 12.93
CA ALA A 25 2.83 11.05 12.02
C ALA A 25 3.69 10.95 10.76
N LEU A 26 3.81 9.73 10.24
CA LEU A 26 4.48 9.42 8.99
C LEU A 26 3.48 8.87 7.96
N VAL A 27 3.56 9.38 6.74
CA VAL A 27 2.85 8.83 5.57
C VAL A 27 3.90 8.43 4.53
N PRO A 28 4.28 7.14 4.46
CA PRO A 28 5.22 6.66 3.44
C PRO A 28 4.56 6.58 2.07
N THR A 29 5.19 7.17 1.06
CA THR A 29 4.72 7.12 -0.33
C THR A 29 5.87 6.97 -1.31
N MET A 30 5.54 6.60 -2.54
CA MET A 30 6.48 6.62 -3.67
C MET A 30 6.21 7.79 -4.63
N GLY A 31 5.39 8.76 -4.24
CA GLY A 31 5.00 9.88 -5.10
C GLY A 31 3.85 9.55 -6.05
N ASN A 32 3.64 10.41 -7.05
CA ASN A 32 2.48 10.40 -7.94
C ASN A 32 1.16 10.37 -7.15
N LEU A 33 1.04 11.33 -6.24
CA LEU A 33 0.01 11.37 -5.22
C LEU A 33 -1.37 11.64 -5.82
N HIS A 34 -2.37 10.95 -5.30
CA HIS A 34 -3.78 11.07 -5.65
C HIS A 34 -4.64 11.19 -4.38
N ASP A 35 -5.95 11.34 -4.52
CA ASP A 35 -6.86 11.55 -3.39
C ASP A 35 -6.80 10.44 -2.33
N GLY A 36 -6.44 9.21 -2.72
CA GLY A 36 -6.16 8.13 -1.77
C GLY A 36 -5.02 8.48 -0.81
N HIS A 37 -3.93 9.03 -1.32
CA HIS A 37 -2.82 9.52 -0.48
C HIS A 37 -3.23 10.74 0.34
N MET A 38 -4.07 11.63 -0.22
CA MET A 38 -4.57 12.78 0.53
C MET A 38 -5.41 12.35 1.74
N LYS A 39 -6.15 11.25 1.62
CA LYS A 39 -6.88 10.68 2.77
C LYS A 39 -5.93 10.16 3.85
N LEU A 40 -4.79 9.54 3.49
CA LEU A 40 -3.75 9.18 4.46
C LEU A 40 -3.21 10.41 5.20
N VAL A 41 -2.97 11.50 4.48
CA VAL A 41 -2.51 12.77 5.07
C VAL A 41 -3.55 13.33 6.02
N ASP A 42 -4.84 13.30 5.65
CA ASP A 42 -5.92 13.80 6.50
C ASP A 42 -6.01 12.99 7.82
N GLU A 43 -5.90 11.67 7.77
CA GLU A 43 -5.86 10.81 8.97
C GLU A 43 -4.60 11.06 9.82
N ALA A 44 -3.44 11.22 9.18
CA ALA A 44 -2.20 11.56 9.87
C ALA A 44 -2.32 12.90 10.62
N LYS A 45 -2.91 13.92 9.99
CA LYS A 45 -3.16 15.22 10.62
C LYS A 45 -4.16 15.16 11.78
N ALA A 46 -5.14 14.26 11.71
CA ALA A 46 -6.09 14.06 12.80
C ALA A 46 -5.45 13.35 14.00
N SER A 47 -4.33 12.66 13.80
CA SER A 47 -3.72 11.76 14.80
C SER A 47 -2.43 12.32 15.43
N ALA A 48 -1.85 13.39 14.89
CA ALA A 48 -0.57 13.93 15.36
C ALA A 48 -0.45 15.45 15.16
N ASP A 49 0.51 16.05 15.88
CA ASP A 49 0.79 17.49 15.80
C ASP A 49 1.55 17.86 14.50
N VAL A 50 2.38 16.93 14.02
CA VAL A 50 3.28 17.14 12.87
C VAL A 50 3.18 15.96 11.92
N VAL A 51 3.08 16.26 10.63
CA VAL A 51 3.01 15.24 9.58
C VAL A 51 4.26 15.30 8.69
N VAL A 52 4.92 14.15 8.57
CA VAL A 52 6.00 13.91 7.62
C VAL A 52 5.48 12.98 6.52
N VAL A 53 5.52 13.43 5.28
CA VAL A 53 5.24 12.59 4.12
C VAL A 53 6.56 12.23 3.45
N SER A 54 6.86 10.95 3.28
CA SER A 54 8.02 10.56 2.48
C SER A 54 7.61 10.33 1.03
N ILE A 55 8.44 10.80 0.10
CA ILE A 55 8.31 10.54 -1.34
C ILE A 55 9.62 9.91 -1.81
N PHE A 56 9.61 8.58 -1.93
CA PHE A 56 10.78 7.83 -2.31
C PHE A 56 10.42 6.60 -3.13
N VAL A 57 10.85 6.56 -4.39
CA VAL A 57 10.70 5.38 -5.26
C VAL A 57 11.78 4.38 -4.88
N ASN A 58 11.40 3.40 -4.05
CA ASN A 58 12.33 2.45 -3.45
C ASN A 58 12.75 1.35 -4.44
N PRO A 59 14.00 1.31 -4.90
CA PRO A 59 14.42 0.31 -5.88
C PRO A 59 14.37 -1.13 -5.35
N MET A 60 14.50 -1.36 -4.04
CA MET A 60 14.51 -2.70 -3.45
C MET A 60 13.17 -3.43 -3.52
N GLN A 61 12.06 -2.71 -3.74
CA GLN A 61 10.72 -3.33 -3.80
C GLN A 61 10.19 -3.56 -5.21
N PHE A 62 10.98 -3.22 -6.23
CA PHE A 62 10.62 -3.48 -7.62
C PHE A 62 11.25 -4.80 -8.06
N ASP A 63 10.41 -5.75 -8.44
CA ASP A 63 10.79 -7.03 -9.01
C ASP A 63 11.08 -6.94 -10.51
N ARG A 64 10.66 -5.84 -11.17
CA ARG A 64 10.83 -5.57 -12.58
C ARG A 64 11.51 -4.23 -12.82
N VAL A 65 12.61 -4.26 -13.56
CA VAL A 65 13.39 -3.05 -13.90
C VAL A 65 12.59 -2.07 -14.75
N ASP A 66 11.73 -2.58 -15.64
CA ASP A 66 10.88 -1.76 -16.50
C ASP A 66 9.75 -1.05 -15.72
N ASP A 67 9.22 -1.63 -14.64
CA ASP A 67 8.26 -0.98 -13.77
C ASP A 67 8.92 0.15 -12.96
N LEU A 68 10.10 -0.11 -12.42
CA LEU A 68 10.91 0.92 -11.73
C LEU A 68 11.23 2.11 -12.66
N ALA A 69 11.63 1.82 -13.90
CA ALA A 69 12.01 2.86 -14.87
C ALA A 69 10.80 3.73 -15.27
N ARG A 70 9.62 3.13 -15.42
CA ARG A 70 8.38 3.81 -15.82
C ARG A 70 7.62 4.43 -14.66
N TYR A 71 7.99 4.14 -13.41
CA TYR A 71 7.25 4.64 -12.26
C TYR A 71 7.22 6.18 -12.27
N PRO A 72 6.05 6.83 -12.19
CA PRO A 72 5.91 8.28 -12.32
C PRO A 72 6.67 9.02 -11.21
N ARG A 73 7.38 10.07 -11.61
CA ARG A 73 8.10 10.98 -10.70
C ARG A 73 7.57 12.40 -10.88
N THR A 74 6.72 12.82 -9.97
CA THR A 74 5.92 14.06 -10.05
C THR A 74 6.10 14.91 -8.80
N LEU A 75 7.33 15.05 -8.30
CA LEU A 75 7.61 15.68 -7.00
C LEU A 75 7.03 17.09 -6.87
N GLN A 76 7.07 17.91 -7.91
CA GLN A 76 6.54 19.26 -7.88
C GLN A 76 5.02 19.24 -7.66
N ASP A 77 4.28 18.49 -8.47
CA ASP A 77 2.82 18.37 -8.38
C ASP A 77 2.41 17.75 -7.03
N ASP A 78 3.18 16.78 -6.56
CA ASP A 78 2.96 16.13 -5.27
C ASP A 78 3.12 17.13 -4.12
N CYS A 79 4.18 17.94 -4.16
CA CYS A 79 4.41 18.99 -3.17
C CYS A 79 3.31 20.06 -3.17
N GLU A 80 2.77 20.43 -4.33
CA GLU A 80 1.62 21.34 -4.42
C GLU A 80 0.37 20.77 -3.73
N LYS A 81 0.07 19.49 -3.94
CA LYS A 81 -1.05 18.80 -3.28
C LYS A 81 -0.87 18.75 -1.77
N LEU A 82 0.34 18.40 -1.31
CA LEU A 82 0.68 18.32 0.11
C LEU A 82 0.65 19.70 0.78
N ASN A 83 1.13 20.74 0.09
CA ASN A 83 1.09 22.11 0.60
C ASN A 83 -0.34 22.61 0.82
N LYS A 84 -1.27 22.27 -0.08
CA LYS A 84 -2.71 22.56 0.08
C LYS A 84 -3.34 21.88 1.31
N ARG A 85 -2.74 20.79 1.79
CA ARG A 85 -3.15 20.07 3.02
C ARG A 85 -2.36 20.53 4.24
N HIS A 86 -1.51 21.56 4.10
CA HIS A 86 -0.67 22.08 5.19
C HIS A 86 0.17 20.98 5.86
N VAL A 87 0.78 20.12 5.06
CA VAL A 87 1.78 19.15 5.53
C VAL A 87 3.01 19.91 6.01
N ASP A 88 3.62 19.45 7.11
CA ASP A 88 4.75 20.14 7.73
C ASP A 88 6.05 19.85 6.99
N PHE A 89 6.33 18.58 6.71
CA PHE A 89 7.57 18.11 6.10
C PHE A 89 7.33 17.11 4.97
N VAL A 90 8.07 17.28 3.88
CA VAL A 90 8.20 16.28 2.83
C VAL A 90 9.64 15.78 2.84
N PHE A 91 9.83 14.50 3.06
CA PHE A 91 11.13 13.85 2.94
C PHE A 91 11.25 13.19 1.57
N ALA A 92 12.06 13.76 0.71
CA ALA A 92 12.24 13.35 -0.68
C ALA A 92 13.72 13.04 -0.98
N PRO A 93 14.30 11.98 -0.37
CA PRO A 93 15.71 11.67 -0.53
C PRO A 93 16.02 11.03 -1.89
N THR A 94 17.28 11.08 -2.29
CA THR A 94 17.80 10.29 -3.41
C THR A 94 18.08 8.84 -2.97
N PRO A 95 18.19 7.88 -3.91
CA PRO A 95 18.61 6.52 -3.59
C PRO A 95 19.98 6.46 -2.87
N ALA A 96 20.92 7.33 -3.23
CA ALA A 96 22.23 7.41 -2.58
C ALA A 96 22.15 7.89 -1.12
N GLU A 97 21.18 8.75 -0.81
CA GLU A 97 20.94 9.19 0.57
C GLU A 97 20.34 8.07 1.44
N VAL A 98 19.43 7.27 0.88
CA VAL A 98 18.78 6.15 1.59
C VAL A 98 19.69 4.93 1.65
N TYR A 99 20.41 4.63 0.58
CA TYR A 99 21.30 3.49 0.41
C TYR A 99 22.72 3.96 0.01
N PRO A 100 23.49 4.55 0.91
CA PRO A 100 24.78 5.17 0.56
C PRO A 100 25.84 4.19 0.05
N GLN A 101 25.66 2.90 0.32
CA GLN A 101 26.55 1.83 -0.18
C GLN A 101 25.86 0.98 -1.29
N GLY A 102 24.78 1.47 -1.86
CA GLY A 102 23.95 0.73 -2.81
C GLY A 102 22.99 -0.25 -2.13
N THR A 103 22.25 -1.00 -2.93
CA THR A 103 21.26 -1.98 -2.45
C THR A 103 21.82 -3.38 -2.33
N GLU A 104 22.95 -3.68 -3.01
CA GLU A 104 23.66 -4.93 -2.87
C GLU A 104 24.35 -4.99 -1.49
N GLY A 105 24.13 -6.08 -0.75
CA GLY A 105 24.67 -6.20 0.60
C GLY A 105 24.01 -5.33 1.67
N GLN A 106 22.94 -4.59 1.30
CA GLN A 106 22.15 -3.84 2.28
C GLN A 106 21.54 -4.78 3.31
N THR A 107 21.69 -4.44 4.59
CA THR A 107 20.92 -5.11 5.67
C THR A 107 19.41 -4.96 5.37
N TYR A 108 18.68 -6.04 5.44
CA TYR A 108 17.26 -6.05 5.14
C TYR A 108 16.42 -6.58 6.30
N VAL A 109 15.16 -6.19 6.33
CA VAL A 109 14.14 -6.74 7.20
C VAL A 109 13.23 -7.64 6.38
N ASP A 110 13.04 -8.86 6.83
CA ASP A 110 12.14 -9.84 6.22
C ASP A 110 11.09 -10.27 7.25
N VAL A 111 9.86 -10.46 6.80
CA VAL A 111 8.75 -10.91 7.66
C VAL A 111 8.36 -12.32 7.23
N PRO A 112 8.87 -13.36 7.91
CA PRO A 112 8.65 -14.74 7.51
C PRO A 112 7.16 -15.08 7.34
N GLY A 113 6.85 -15.86 6.32
CA GLY A 113 5.49 -16.18 5.92
C GLY A 113 4.89 -15.09 5.02
N LEU A 114 4.59 -13.91 5.57
CA LEU A 114 3.94 -12.83 4.82
C LEU A 114 4.78 -12.29 3.65
N SER A 115 6.11 -12.35 3.73
CA SER A 115 6.99 -11.89 2.64
C SER A 115 6.98 -12.80 1.41
N THR A 116 6.56 -14.07 1.55
CA THR A 116 6.73 -15.10 0.52
C THR A 116 5.43 -15.77 0.07
N MET A 117 4.30 -15.42 0.69
CA MET A 117 2.98 -15.93 0.31
C MET A 117 2.22 -14.93 -0.58
N LEU A 118 1.16 -15.40 -1.25
CA LEU A 118 0.26 -14.57 -2.07
C LEU A 118 1.04 -13.67 -3.04
N GLU A 119 0.87 -12.34 -2.97
CA GLU A 119 1.62 -11.41 -3.82
C GLU A 119 3.15 -11.54 -3.62
N GLY A 120 3.62 -11.92 -2.45
CA GLY A 120 5.04 -12.19 -2.20
C GLY A 120 5.57 -13.41 -2.95
N ALA A 121 4.74 -14.39 -3.26
CA ALA A 121 5.12 -15.54 -4.09
C ALA A 121 5.26 -15.15 -5.56
N SER A 122 4.38 -14.29 -6.06
CA SER A 122 4.43 -13.80 -7.45
C SER A 122 5.47 -12.69 -7.69
N ARG A 123 5.91 -12.02 -6.62
CA ARG A 123 6.88 -10.91 -6.65
C ARG A 123 8.03 -11.14 -5.65
N PRO A 124 8.95 -12.08 -5.93
CA PRO A 124 10.04 -12.39 -5.00
C PRO A 124 10.86 -11.16 -4.62
N GLY A 125 11.08 -10.96 -3.32
CA GLY A 125 11.84 -9.82 -2.78
C GLY A 125 11.07 -8.51 -2.62
N HIS A 126 9.86 -8.38 -3.20
CA HIS A 126 9.04 -7.18 -3.09
C HIS A 126 8.78 -6.78 -1.63
N PHE A 127 8.23 -7.67 -0.83
CA PHE A 127 7.89 -7.36 0.57
C PHE A 127 9.12 -7.19 1.47
N ARG A 128 10.22 -7.88 1.19
CA ARG A 128 11.51 -7.60 1.84
C ARG A 128 11.96 -6.17 1.56
N GLY A 129 11.81 -5.69 0.34
CA GLY A 129 12.07 -4.30 -0.02
C GLY A 129 11.17 -3.33 0.74
N VAL A 130 9.87 -3.63 0.86
CA VAL A 130 8.90 -2.82 1.60
C VAL A 130 9.23 -2.76 3.08
N SER A 131 9.42 -3.90 3.75
CA SER A 131 9.73 -3.94 5.19
C SER A 131 11.06 -3.26 5.50
N THR A 132 12.05 -3.38 4.62
CA THR A 132 13.34 -2.71 4.79
C THR A 132 13.22 -1.19 4.71
N ILE A 133 12.57 -0.64 3.68
CA ILE A 133 12.42 0.82 3.56
C ILE A 133 11.55 1.40 4.67
N VAL A 134 10.44 0.73 5.02
CA VAL A 134 9.56 1.21 6.09
C VAL A 134 10.29 1.20 7.44
N SER A 135 11.05 0.14 7.75
CA SER A 135 11.90 0.08 8.94
C SER A 135 12.93 1.22 8.96
N LYS A 136 13.58 1.52 7.83
CA LYS A 136 14.50 2.68 7.73
C LYS A 136 13.78 4.00 7.98
N LEU A 137 12.61 4.21 7.38
CA LEU A 137 11.81 5.41 7.61
C LEU A 137 11.37 5.55 9.06
N PHE A 138 10.98 4.46 9.71
CA PHE A 138 10.66 4.45 11.14
C PHE A 138 11.85 4.89 12.00
N ASN A 139 13.05 4.40 11.69
CA ASN A 139 14.27 4.80 12.39
C ASN A 139 14.68 6.26 12.12
N LEU A 140 14.37 6.80 10.93
CA LEU A 140 14.73 8.17 10.56
C LEU A 140 13.74 9.20 11.11
N VAL A 141 12.45 8.91 11.02
CA VAL A 141 11.36 9.82 11.41
C VAL A 141 10.95 9.63 12.86
N GLN A 142 11.13 8.42 13.39
CA GLN A 142 10.70 8.06 14.76
C GLN A 142 9.24 8.49 15.02
N PRO A 143 8.30 8.07 14.18
CA PRO A 143 6.91 8.52 14.28
C PRO A 143 6.21 7.86 15.46
N ASP A 144 5.22 8.55 16.03
CA ASP A 144 4.27 7.97 16.99
C ASP A 144 3.14 7.24 16.26
N VAL A 145 2.84 7.67 15.03
CA VAL A 145 1.77 7.13 14.17
C VAL A 145 2.29 6.98 12.74
N ALA A 146 1.90 5.92 12.05
CA ALA A 146 2.14 5.78 10.62
C ALA A 146 0.86 5.31 9.91
N CYS A 147 0.50 5.98 8.80
CA CYS A 147 -0.72 5.71 8.05
C CYS A 147 -0.42 4.95 6.77
N PHE A 148 -1.15 3.86 6.54
CA PHE A 148 -1.06 3.01 5.35
C PHE A 148 -2.43 2.74 4.77
N GLY A 149 -2.54 2.65 3.44
CA GLY A 149 -3.80 2.34 2.78
C GLY A 149 -4.18 0.86 2.89
N GLU A 150 -5.45 0.57 3.16
CA GLU A 150 -5.99 -0.79 3.17
C GLU A 150 -6.04 -1.40 1.77
N LYS A 151 -5.86 -0.59 0.72
CA LYS A 151 -5.79 -1.09 -0.66
C LYS A 151 -4.67 -2.11 -0.85
N ASP A 152 -3.52 -1.85 -0.27
CA ASP A 152 -2.37 -2.77 -0.25
C ASP A 152 -2.45 -3.63 1.02
N PHE A 153 -3.46 -4.50 1.06
CA PHE A 153 -3.90 -5.22 2.26
C PHE A 153 -2.79 -6.08 2.87
N GLN A 154 -2.10 -6.87 2.04
CA GLN A 154 -1.00 -7.72 2.52
C GLN A 154 0.18 -6.87 3.01
N GLN A 155 0.47 -5.72 2.38
CA GLN A 155 1.47 -4.78 2.85
C GLN A 155 1.12 -4.25 4.25
N LEU A 156 -0.13 -3.86 4.47
CA LEU A 156 -0.58 -3.38 5.78
C LEU A 156 -0.44 -4.47 6.86
N ALA A 157 -0.82 -5.71 6.54
CA ALA A 157 -0.67 -6.85 7.44
C ALA A 157 0.81 -7.12 7.76
N LEU A 158 1.67 -7.07 6.76
CA LEU A 158 3.12 -7.23 6.90
C LEU A 158 3.73 -6.14 7.80
N ILE A 159 3.35 -4.87 7.61
CA ILE A 159 3.83 -3.77 8.43
C ILE A 159 3.37 -3.91 9.89
N ARG A 160 2.11 -4.26 10.11
CA ARG A 160 1.59 -4.51 11.47
C ARG A 160 2.35 -5.63 12.17
N LYS A 161 2.60 -6.73 11.46
CA LYS A 161 3.39 -7.83 12.01
C LYS A 161 4.83 -7.41 12.32
N MET A 162 5.48 -6.71 11.40
CA MET A 162 6.83 -6.17 11.62
C MET A 162 6.90 -5.27 12.86
N VAL A 163 5.93 -4.37 13.01
CA VAL A 163 5.86 -3.46 14.17
C VAL A 163 5.74 -4.24 15.48
N ALA A 164 4.86 -5.24 15.52
CA ALA A 164 4.67 -6.08 16.69
C ALA A 164 5.92 -6.93 17.00
N ASP A 165 6.46 -7.62 16.01
CA ASP A 165 7.60 -8.53 16.18
C ASP A 165 8.89 -7.80 16.58
N MET A 166 9.12 -6.60 16.02
CA MET A 166 10.31 -5.80 16.27
C MET A 166 10.18 -4.86 17.46
N GLY A 167 9.00 -4.80 18.09
CA GLY A 167 8.76 -3.95 19.26
C GLY A 167 8.82 -2.45 18.96
N TYR A 168 8.41 -2.03 17.77
CA TYR A 168 8.26 -0.60 17.48
C TYR A 168 7.11 0.00 18.28
N ASP A 169 7.35 1.12 18.94
CA ASP A 169 6.32 1.90 19.64
C ASP A 169 5.65 2.88 18.66
N ILE A 170 4.94 2.33 17.68
CA ILE A 170 4.31 3.07 16.58
C ILE A 170 2.88 2.54 16.38
N GLU A 171 1.91 3.43 16.42
CA GLU A 171 0.53 3.12 16.05
C GLU A 171 0.39 3.03 14.53
N ILE A 172 -0.08 1.90 14.01
CA ILE A 172 -0.32 1.72 12.57
C ILE A 172 -1.80 1.90 12.27
N ILE A 173 -2.12 2.97 11.55
CA ILE A 173 -3.47 3.29 11.10
C ILE A 173 -3.67 2.75 9.68
N GLY A 174 -4.61 1.83 9.51
CA GLY A 174 -5.13 1.42 8.20
C GLY A 174 -6.20 2.41 7.73
N VAL A 175 -6.04 2.95 6.53
CA VAL A 175 -6.96 3.93 5.97
C VAL A 175 -7.77 3.28 4.84
N PRO A 176 -9.12 3.36 4.89
CA PRO A 176 -9.98 2.72 3.91
C PRO A 176 -9.69 3.10 2.47
N ILE A 177 -9.99 2.18 1.55
CA ILE A 177 -9.78 2.38 0.11
C ILE A 177 -10.61 3.57 -0.38
N VAL A 178 -9.94 4.53 -0.99
CA VAL A 178 -10.61 5.65 -1.67
C VAL A 178 -10.89 5.24 -3.11
N ARG A 179 -12.14 5.47 -3.55
CA ARG A 179 -12.62 5.08 -4.86
C ARG A 179 -13.08 6.28 -5.67
N ALA A 180 -12.94 6.21 -6.98
CA ALA A 180 -13.63 7.10 -7.90
C ALA A 180 -15.16 6.88 -7.81
N LYS A 181 -15.94 7.81 -8.35
CA LYS A 181 -17.43 7.74 -8.31
C LYS A 181 -18.01 6.46 -8.94
N ASP A 182 -17.27 5.85 -9.86
CA ASP A 182 -17.65 4.61 -10.54
C ASP A 182 -17.15 3.33 -9.85
N GLY A 183 -16.54 3.46 -8.68
CA GLY A 183 -16.07 2.36 -7.84
C GLY A 183 -14.59 1.98 -8.02
N LEU A 184 -13.90 2.49 -9.05
CA LEU A 184 -12.49 2.17 -9.26
C LEU A 184 -11.65 2.63 -8.06
N ALA A 185 -10.87 1.71 -7.48
CA ALA A 185 -9.90 2.04 -6.44
C ALA A 185 -8.81 2.97 -7.00
N LEU A 186 -8.53 4.06 -6.28
CA LEU A 186 -7.49 5.00 -6.72
C LEU A 186 -6.10 4.39 -6.58
N SER A 187 -5.31 4.53 -7.63
CA SER A 187 -3.94 4.03 -7.71
C SER A 187 -3.09 4.92 -8.62
N SER A 188 -1.80 5.05 -8.30
CA SER A 188 -0.83 5.72 -9.16
C SER A 188 -0.73 5.05 -10.55
N ARG A 189 -1.03 3.76 -10.64
CA ARG A 189 -1.04 3.02 -11.92
C ARG A 189 -2.28 3.27 -12.79
N ASN A 190 -3.32 3.93 -12.27
CA ASN A 190 -4.47 4.29 -13.09
C ASN A 190 -4.10 5.26 -14.23
N GLY A 191 -2.99 6.00 -14.09
CA GLY A 191 -2.44 6.85 -15.14
C GLY A 191 -1.92 6.08 -16.38
N TYR A 192 -1.72 4.77 -16.28
CA TYR A 192 -1.32 3.92 -17.41
C TYR A 192 -2.49 3.49 -18.30
N LEU A 193 -3.73 3.70 -17.84
CA LEU A 193 -4.93 3.32 -18.57
C LEU A 193 -5.21 4.28 -19.72
N THR A 194 -5.52 3.73 -20.89
CA THR A 194 -6.12 4.53 -21.97
C THR A 194 -7.53 4.96 -21.60
N ALA A 195 -8.12 5.90 -22.33
CA ALA A 195 -9.48 6.37 -22.08
C ALA A 195 -10.51 5.22 -22.14
N ASP A 196 -10.33 4.27 -23.04
CA ASP A 196 -11.24 3.12 -23.17
C ASP A 196 -11.01 2.10 -22.04
N GLN A 197 -9.75 1.84 -21.68
CA GLN A 197 -9.42 0.99 -20.52
C GLN A 197 -9.96 1.61 -19.23
N ARG A 198 -9.89 2.93 -19.06
CA ARG A 198 -10.46 3.62 -17.89
C ARG A 198 -11.96 3.39 -17.72
N LYS A 199 -12.71 3.27 -18.82
CA LYS A 199 -14.16 2.94 -18.79
C LYS A 199 -14.41 1.50 -18.33
N ILE A 200 -13.51 0.59 -18.67
CA ILE A 200 -13.58 -0.82 -18.29
C ILE A 200 -13.14 -1.06 -16.85
N ALA A 201 -12.15 -0.30 -16.38
CA ALA A 201 -11.46 -0.50 -15.09
C ALA A 201 -12.39 -0.67 -13.87
N PRO A 202 -13.56 0.01 -13.73
CA PRO A 202 -14.50 -0.23 -12.64
C PRO A 202 -15.10 -1.63 -12.60
N GLY A 203 -14.94 -2.41 -13.68
CA GLY A 203 -15.34 -3.81 -13.77
C GLY A 203 -14.68 -4.68 -12.69
N LEU A 204 -13.44 -4.36 -12.31
CA LEU A 204 -12.76 -5.08 -11.22
C LEU A 204 -13.54 -4.99 -9.91
N TYR A 205 -13.95 -3.80 -9.51
CA TYR A 205 -14.75 -3.61 -8.28
C TYR A 205 -16.13 -4.25 -8.36
N LYS A 206 -16.74 -4.32 -9.55
CA LYS A 206 -18.04 -4.99 -9.74
C LYS A 206 -17.91 -6.49 -9.51
N VAL A 207 -16.90 -7.13 -10.09
CA VAL A 207 -16.63 -8.56 -9.90
C VAL A 207 -16.28 -8.84 -8.43
N LEU A 208 -15.41 -8.03 -7.83
CA LEU A 208 -15.07 -8.11 -6.41
C LEU A 208 -16.32 -8.05 -5.52
N SER A 209 -17.26 -7.15 -5.83
CA SER A 209 -18.51 -6.99 -5.08
C SER A 209 -19.42 -8.22 -5.22
N ALA A 210 -19.52 -8.77 -6.42
CA ALA A 210 -20.31 -10.00 -6.65
C ALA A 210 -19.73 -11.20 -5.87
N VAL A 211 -18.41 -11.35 -5.82
CA VAL A 211 -17.75 -12.38 -4.99
C VAL A 211 -18.07 -12.14 -3.52
N ALA A 212 -18.00 -10.90 -3.05
CA ALA A 212 -18.29 -10.56 -1.66
C ALA A 212 -19.75 -10.88 -1.26
N GLU A 213 -20.71 -10.64 -2.15
CA GLU A 213 -22.12 -10.96 -1.93
C GLU A 213 -22.36 -12.47 -1.81
N LYS A 214 -21.72 -13.27 -2.66
CA LYS A 214 -21.81 -14.75 -2.57
C LYS A 214 -21.27 -15.25 -1.22
N LEU A 215 -20.09 -14.80 -0.80
CA LEU A 215 -19.51 -15.18 0.48
C LEU A 215 -20.38 -14.76 1.68
N ALA A 216 -20.91 -13.53 1.63
CA ALA A 216 -21.82 -13.03 2.67
C ALA A 216 -23.12 -13.83 2.75
N ALA A 217 -23.63 -14.36 1.61
CA ALA A 217 -24.78 -15.22 1.54
C ALA A 217 -24.51 -16.68 2.01
N GLY A 218 -23.26 -16.99 2.38
CA GLY A 218 -22.91 -18.30 2.91
C GLY A 218 -22.36 -19.29 1.88
N ASP A 219 -22.14 -18.86 0.62
CA ASP A 219 -21.50 -19.71 -0.38
C ASP A 219 -20.02 -19.95 0.01
N ARG A 220 -19.62 -21.22 0.01
CA ARG A 220 -18.27 -21.67 0.40
C ARG A 220 -17.58 -22.48 -0.70
N GLN A 221 -18.14 -22.52 -1.89
CA GLN A 221 -17.52 -23.17 -3.05
C GLN A 221 -16.44 -22.25 -3.65
N LEU A 222 -15.33 -22.05 -2.90
CA LEU A 222 -14.34 -21.03 -3.19
C LEU A 222 -13.72 -21.18 -4.59
N ASP A 223 -13.39 -22.40 -4.99
CA ASP A 223 -12.79 -22.67 -6.31
C ASP A 223 -13.74 -22.29 -7.46
N GLU A 224 -15.04 -22.59 -7.29
CA GLU A 224 -16.05 -22.21 -8.28
C GLU A 224 -16.28 -20.69 -8.31
N ILE A 225 -16.33 -20.05 -7.16
CA ILE A 225 -16.45 -18.59 -7.04
C ILE A 225 -15.27 -17.91 -7.74
N ILE A 226 -14.04 -18.38 -7.52
CA ILE A 226 -12.83 -17.83 -8.14
C ILE A 226 -12.86 -18.04 -9.65
N ALA A 227 -13.18 -19.25 -10.12
CA ALA A 227 -13.25 -19.55 -11.54
C ALA A 227 -14.27 -18.67 -12.29
N ILE A 228 -15.45 -18.45 -11.70
CA ILE A 228 -16.46 -17.54 -12.26
C ILE A 228 -15.94 -16.09 -12.30
N ALA A 229 -15.29 -15.63 -11.23
CA ALA A 229 -14.73 -14.28 -11.18
C ALA A 229 -13.63 -14.05 -12.22
N GLU A 230 -12.75 -15.03 -12.43
CA GLU A 230 -11.72 -15.01 -13.48
C GLU A 230 -12.35 -14.93 -14.88
N GLN A 231 -13.36 -15.76 -15.13
CA GLN A 231 -14.08 -15.72 -16.40
C GLN A 231 -14.72 -14.35 -16.63
N GLU A 232 -15.44 -13.82 -15.64
CA GLU A 232 -16.10 -12.51 -15.76
C GLU A 232 -15.09 -11.37 -16.00
N LEU A 233 -13.91 -11.39 -15.37
CA LEU A 233 -12.87 -10.41 -15.61
C LEU A 233 -12.37 -10.49 -17.06
N ASN A 234 -12.09 -11.72 -17.55
CA ASN A 234 -11.62 -11.92 -18.92
C ASN A 234 -12.66 -11.46 -19.94
N GLU A 235 -13.95 -11.75 -19.75
CA GLU A 235 -15.05 -11.29 -20.60
C GLU A 235 -15.18 -9.77 -20.63
N LYS A 236 -14.83 -9.09 -19.55
CA LYS A 236 -14.80 -7.63 -19.45
C LYS A 236 -13.56 -6.99 -20.07
N GLY A 237 -12.62 -7.78 -20.60
CA GLY A 237 -11.41 -7.30 -21.27
C GLY A 237 -10.19 -7.16 -20.35
N PHE A 238 -10.25 -7.66 -19.12
CA PHE A 238 -9.08 -7.83 -18.28
C PHE A 238 -8.35 -9.12 -18.66
N ARG A 239 -7.14 -9.26 -18.17
CA ARG A 239 -6.47 -10.55 -18.00
C ARG A 239 -6.38 -10.80 -16.50
N ALA A 240 -7.21 -11.72 -15.99
CA ALA A 240 -7.15 -12.12 -14.60
C ALA A 240 -5.72 -12.58 -14.24
N ASP A 241 -5.23 -12.16 -13.09
CA ASP A 241 -3.86 -12.43 -12.66
C ASP A 241 -3.82 -13.25 -11.38
N ASP A 242 -4.50 -12.77 -10.34
CA ASP A 242 -4.58 -13.48 -9.05
C ASP A 242 -5.89 -13.11 -8.34
N ILE A 243 -6.65 -14.12 -7.93
CA ILE A 243 -7.84 -13.98 -7.10
C ILE A 243 -7.69 -14.93 -5.92
N GLN A 244 -7.67 -14.35 -4.72
CA GLN A 244 -7.49 -15.09 -3.49
C GLN A 244 -8.62 -14.76 -2.51
N ILE A 245 -9.13 -15.77 -1.83
CA ILE A 245 -10.06 -15.63 -0.71
C ILE A 245 -9.36 -16.23 0.51
N ARG A 246 -9.07 -15.40 1.50
CA ARG A 246 -8.27 -15.77 2.67
C ARG A 246 -8.97 -15.31 3.95
N ASP A 247 -8.58 -15.90 5.06
CA ASP A 247 -8.93 -15.37 6.38
C ASP A 247 -8.38 -13.96 6.54
N ALA A 248 -9.23 -13.01 6.92
CA ALA A 248 -8.86 -11.58 6.93
C ALA A 248 -7.84 -11.24 8.04
N ASP A 249 -7.74 -12.05 9.07
CA ASP A 249 -6.85 -11.79 10.21
C ASP A 249 -5.47 -12.44 10.03
N THR A 250 -5.43 -13.59 9.36
CA THR A 250 -4.21 -14.40 9.22
C THR A 250 -3.62 -14.44 7.80
N LEU A 251 -4.43 -14.13 6.78
CA LEU A 251 -4.13 -14.34 5.35
C LEU A 251 -3.92 -15.79 4.95
N LEU A 252 -4.18 -16.74 5.84
CA LEU A 252 -4.16 -18.16 5.55
C LEU A 252 -5.48 -18.61 4.88
N GLU A 253 -5.57 -19.87 4.52
CA GLU A 253 -6.81 -20.46 4.00
C GLU A 253 -7.94 -20.34 5.03
N LEU A 254 -9.17 -20.19 4.52
CA LEU A 254 -10.34 -20.17 5.39
C LEU A 254 -10.51 -21.52 6.08
N THR A 255 -10.92 -21.47 7.34
CA THR A 255 -11.32 -22.62 8.14
C THR A 255 -12.73 -22.41 8.66
N ASP A 256 -13.32 -23.44 9.26
CA ASP A 256 -14.65 -23.34 9.92
C ASP A 256 -14.65 -22.30 11.06
N ALA A 257 -13.49 -21.98 11.60
CA ALA A 257 -13.34 -20.96 12.65
C ALA A 257 -13.22 -19.53 12.10
N SER A 258 -12.99 -19.36 10.81
CA SER A 258 -12.85 -18.03 10.19
C SER A 258 -14.16 -17.26 10.23
N GLN A 259 -14.13 -16.08 10.82
CA GLN A 259 -15.30 -15.21 10.94
C GLN A 259 -15.36 -14.15 9.83
N ARG A 260 -14.22 -13.81 9.27
CA ARG A 260 -14.07 -12.80 8.22
C ARG A 260 -13.17 -13.34 7.11
N ALA A 261 -13.58 -13.11 5.89
CA ALA A 261 -12.73 -13.34 4.73
C ALA A 261 -12.23 -12.00 4.16
N VAL A 262 -11.04 -12.00 3.56
CA VAL A 262 -10.61 -10.98 2.64
C VAL A 262 -10.53 -11.57 1.24
N ILE A 263 -11.12 -10.86 0.28
CA ILE A 263 -10.98 -11.14 -1.14
C ILE A 263 -9.88 -10.23 -1.65
N LEU A 264 -8.81 -10.81 -2.18
CA LEU A 264 -7.71 -10.11 -2.81
C LEU A 264 -7.81 -10.35 -4.31
N MET A 265 -7.86 -9.31 -5.11
CA MET A 265 -8.07 -9.43 -6.55
C MET A 265 -7.07 -8.59 -7.31
N ALA A 266 -6.37 -9.21 -8.26
CA ALA A 266 -5.45 -8.55 -9.18
C ALA A 266 -5.77 -8.93 -10.62
N ALA A 267 -5.77 -7.94 -11.50
CA ALA A 267 -5.98 -8.17 -12.93
C ALA A 267 -5.25 -7.11 -13.76
N TRP A 268 -4.76 -7.53 -14.91
CA TRP A 268 -4.12 -6.65 -15.87
C TRP A 268 -5.16 -6.04 -16.81
N LEU A 269 -5.04 -4.74 -17.03
CA LEU A 269 -5.79 -4.02 -18.07
C LEU A 269 -4.79 -3.17 -18.86
N GLY A 270 -4.42 -3.65 -20.03
CA GLY A 270 -3.29 -3.12 -20.78
C GLY A 270 -1.99 -3.23 -19.99
N LEU A 271 -1.32 -2.12 -19.75
CA LEU A 271 -0.06 -2.06 -18.98
C LEU A 271 -0.27 -1.92 -17.48
N ALA A 272 -1.49 -1.68 -17.02
CA ALA A 272 -1.79 -1.49 -15.61
C ALA A 272 -2.17 -2.81 -14.95
N ARG A 273 -1.43 -3.21 -13.92
CA ARG A 273 -1.86 -4.23 -12.96
C ARG A 273 -2.69 -3.54 -11.90
N LEU A 274 -4.00 -3.72 -11.96
CA LEU A 274 -4.94 -3.19 -11.00
C LEU A 274 -5.14 -4.18 -9.86
N ILE A 275 -5.16 -3.68 -8.63
CA ILE A 275 -5.47 -4.47 -7.44
C ILE A 275 -6.62 -3.84 -6.67
N ASP A 276 -7.41 -4.68 -6.04
CA ASP A 276 -8.48 -4.29 -5.15
C ASP A 276 -8.71 -5.36 -4.10
N ASN A 277 -9.38 -5.02 -3.02
CA ASN A 277 -9.75 -6.00 -2.00
C ASN A 277 -11.04 -5.61 -1.27
N ARG A 278 -11.63 -6.60 -0.62
CA ARG A 278 -12.79 -6.39 0.24
C ARG A 278 -12.84 -7.41 1.37
N ILE A 279 -13.08 -6.93 2.58
CA ILE A 279 -13.36 -7.79 3.73
C ILE A 279 -14.86 -8.11 3.75
N VAL A 280 -15.18 -9.34 4.09
CA VAL A 280 -16.55 -9.87 4.21
C VAL A 280 -16.68 -10.59 5.54
N THR A 281 -17.73 -10.26 6.30
CA THR A 281 -18.13 -11.08 7.46
C THR A 281 -18.80 -12.34 6.94
N LEU A 282 -18.33 -13.49 7.40
CA LEU A 282 -18.84 -14.79 6.98
C LEU A 282 -20.11 -15.12 7.78
N ALA A 283 -21.14 -15.61 7.10
CA ALA A 283 -22.29 -16.19 7.77
C ALA A 283 -21.85 -17.41 8.58
N GLN A 284 -22.31 -17.50 9.82
CA GLN A 284 -22.10 -18.65 10.71
C GLN A 284 -22.99 -19.82 10.30
#